data_9b805b24c1e7a849d723d7b7807464ef
#
_entry.id   9b805b24c1e7a849d723d7b7807464ef
#
_cell.length_a   1.000
_cell.length_b   1.000
_cell.length_c   1.000
_cell.angle_alpha   90.00
_cell.angle_beta   90.00
_cell.angle_gamma   90.00
#
_symmetry.space_group_name_H-M   'P 1'
#
loop_
_entity.id
_entity.type
_entity.pdbx_description
1 polymer ?
#
loop_
_entity_poly.entity_id
_entity_poly.type
_entity_poly.pdbx_seq_one_letter_code
_entity_poly.pdbx_strand_id
1 'polypeptide(L)'
;VAYVGQGISKTLQKDLVSHMLTLDIQYFHRNAPGLLIERVRVDSQRIIDNLANIIMTLGRDGVALISLLLVAFIIDWRWALIAFLGAPILIIPILFLQNWIRSAASKSRDAEADISTSLDEIFHGIKAIKLNNIEKYEMGRLEKILEFTRNVKFKMESGIAGMPAMIDIIAALGFFGVMIFGGGEIIQGDKSVGEFMGFFTAMALIFEPLRRLSNISGSFQVALASISRLHSIFQESPKIKSPKDPIRIKSLKKPFNVKFDGVYFSYDNKNIISNLSFNAMEGNLTAIVGSSGSGKTTILNLISRLIEPSQGSIGIGSVNISDFELKELRSLVSVVSQESSLFDDTIRNNILVGRLKATEREIKAAVKDSLVIEFLEGLPRGLETLVGPRGSNLSGGQRQRVLIARALLRNSPVLLLDEPTSALDYKSEAAVQKGLVALSKGRTTILIAHRISTVMNADNIIVLKNGSLVEEGKHHELLKKGGVYADLAKIKSAKIKNIN
;
A
#
# COMPACT_ATOMS: atom_id res chain seq x y z
N VAL A 1 17.82 -16.59 19.56
CA VAL A 1 17.66 -16.21 18.15
C VAL A 1 16.23 -15.71 17.88
N ALA A 2 15.18 -16.49 18.20
CA ALA A 2 13.79 -16.10 17.93
C ALA A 2 13.39 -14.75 18.56
N TYR A 3 13.71 -14.51 19.82
CA TYR A 3 13.40 -13.26 20.52
C TYR A 3 14.08 -12.05 19.85
N VAL A 4 15.35 -12.18 19.53
CA VAL A 4 16.13 -11.12 18.83
C VAL A 4 15.56 -10.89 17.43
N GLY A 5 15.26 -11.97 16.70
CA GLY A 5 14.66 -11.88 15.37
C GLY A 5 13.32 -11.12 15.38
N GLN A 6 12.41 -11.43 16.31
CA GLN A 6 11.14 -10.72 16.43
C GLN A 6 11.32 -9.25 16.84
N GLY A 7 12.32 -8.95 17.67
CA GLY A 7 12.71 -7.56 18.00
C GLY A 7 13.14 -6.76 16.77
N ILE A 8 13.98 -7.36 15.92
CA ILE A 8 14.45 -6.74 14.67
C ILE A 8 13.27 -6.56 13.70
N SER A 9 12.41 -7.60 13.54
CA SER A 9 11.23 -7.52 12.68
C SER A 9 10.31 -6.36 13.09
N LYS A 10 10.01 -6.22 14.38
CA LYS A 10 9.21 -5.12 14.93
C LYS A 10 9.83 -3.75 14.60
N THR A 11 11.14 -3.59 14.79
CA THR A 11 11.84 -2.33 14.50
C THR A 11 11.80 -2.02 13.01
N LEU A 12 12.13 -3.00 12.16
CA LEU A 12 12.10 -2.85 10.70
C LEU A 12 10.70 -2.47 10.18
N GLN A 13 9.65 -3.13 10.66
CA GLN A 13 8.26 -2.79 10.31
C GLN A 13 7.89 -1.38 10.73
N LYS A 14 8.26 -0.98 11.96
CA LYS A 14 8.03 0.37 12.47
C LYS A 14 8.74 1.42 11.61
N ASP A 15 10.02 1.22 11.30
CA ASP A 15 10.81 2.16 10.53
C ASP A 15 10.30 2.27 9.09
N LEU A 16 9.91 1.14 8.49
CA LEU A 16 9.32 1.09 7.15
C LEU A 16 7.99 1.87 7.09
N VAL A 17 7.08 1.63 8.04
CA VAL A 17 5.81 2.36 8.10
C VAL A 17 6.05 3.84 8.39
N SER A 18 6.97 4.17 9.31
CA SER A 18 7.33 5.56 9.61
C SER A 18 7.87 6.28 8.37
N HIS A 19 8.73 5.61 7.60
CA HIS A 19 9.25 6.16 6.35
C HIS A 19 8.15 6.34 5.30
N MET A 20 7.32 5.30 5.07
CA MET A 20 6.19 5.37 4.13
C MET A 20 5.25 6.54 4.44
N LEU A 21 4.95 6.82 5.72
CA LEU A 21 4.10 7.95 6.13
C LEU A 21 4.69 9.33 5.78
N THR A 22 5.98 9.41 5.44
CA THR A 22 6.60 10.66 4.95
C THR A 22 6.46 10.84 3.45
N LEU A 23 6.13 9.79 2.70
CA LEU A 23 6.07 9.81 1.23
C LEU A 23 4.82 10.54 0.72
N ASP A 24 4.92 11.01 -0.53
CA ASP A 24 3.83 11.72 -1.21
C ASP A 24 2.67 10.78 -1.55
N ILE A 25 1.46 11.35 -1.66
CA ILE A 25 0.24 10.58 -2.00
C ILE A 25 0.36 9.84 -3.35
N GLN A 26 1.15 10.37 -4.29
CA GLN A 26 1.39 9.74 -5.59
C GLN A 26 2.05 8.36 -5.46
N TYR A 27 2.91 8.17 -4.45
CA TYR A 27 3.49 6.86 -4.15
C TYR A 27 2.42 5.82 -3.85
N PHE A 28 1.43 6.19 -3.03
CA PHE A 28 0.31 5.31 -2.64
C PHE A 28 -0.68 5.07 -3.79
N HIS A 29 -0.82 6.01 -4.73
CA HIS A 29 -1.63 5.80 -5.94
C HIS A 29 -0.97 4.84 -6.93
N ARG A 30 0.38 4.82 -7.00
CA ARG A 30 1.14 3.92 -7.89
C ARG A 30 1.29 2.51 -7.31
N ASN A 31 1.17 2.35 -6.01
CA ASN A 31 1.36 1.09 -5.31
C ASN A 31 0.08 0.64 -4.63
N ALA A 32 -0.44 -0.52 -5.03
CA ALA A 32 -1.65 -1.08 -4.43
C ALA A 32 -1.47 -1.30 -2.91
N PRO A 33 -2.48 -1.00 -2.06
CA PRO A 33 -2.38 -1.18 -0.61
C PRO A 33 -2.01 -2.61 -0.20
N GLY A 34 -2.52 -3.63 -0.89
CA GLY A 34 -2.18 -5.03 -0.65
C GLY A 34 -0.69 -5.32 -0.81
N LEU A 35 -0.05 -4.74 -1.84
CA LEU A 35 1.39 -4.86 -2.06
C LEU A 35 2.19 -4.23 -0.91
N LEU A 36 1.78 -3.05 -0.45
CA LEU A 36 2.45 -2.37 0.66
C LEU A 36 2.32 -3.15 1.97
N ILE A 37 1.16 -3.73 2.25
CA ILE A 37 0.92 -4.61 3.39
C ILE A 37 1.85 -5.84 3.32
N GLU A 38 1.98 -6.47 2.15
CA GLU A 38 2.89 -7.61 1.94
C GLU A 38 4.34 -7.22 2.24
N ARG A 39 4.80 -6.06 1.74
CA ARG A 39 6.15 -5.53 2.01
C ARG A 39 6.41 -5.38 3.51
N VAL A 40 5.48 -4.73 4.22
CA VAL A 40 5.65 -4.49 5.66
C VAL A 40 5.61 -5.81 6.45
N ARG A 41 4.66 -6.69 6.16
CA ARG A 41 4.42 -7.89 6.96
C ARG A 41 5.27 -9.08 6.52
N VAL A 42 5.20 -9.42 5.23
CA VAL A 42 5.77 -10.69 4.74
C VAL A 42 7.25 -10.54 4.42
N ASP A 43 7.65 -9.50 3.69
CA ASP A 43 9.06 -9.33 3.32
C ASP A 43 9.94 -9.07 4.56
N SER A 44 9.46 -8.26 5.53
CA SER A 44 10.17 -8.04 6.78
C SER A 44 10.40 -9.33 7.57
N GLN A 45 9.38 -10.22 7.63
CA GLN A 45 9.49 -11.49 8.32
C GLN A 45 10.40 -12.47 7.56
N ARG A 46 10.27 -12.55 6.23
CA ARG A 46 11.12 -13.41 5.38
C ARG A 46 12.62 -13.11 5.53
N ILE A 47 12.99 -11.84 5.66
CA ILE A 47 14.39 -11.45 5.89
C ILE A 47 14.88 -12.08 7.19
N ILE A 48 14.15 -11.92 8.28
CA ILE A 48 14.55 -12.40 9.60
C ILE A 48 14.64 -13.92 9.64
N ASP A 49 13.62 -14.63 9.14
CA ASP A 49 13.55 -16.09 9.16
C ASP A 49 14.69 -16.70 8.34
N ASN A 50 14.96 -16.16 7.15
CA ASN A 50 16.05 -16.67 6.31
C ASN A 50 17.43 -16.34 6.89
N LEU A 51 17.66 -15.13 7.41
CA LEU A 51 18.92 -14.78 8.05
C LEU A 51 19.16 -15.62 9.32
N ALA A 52 18.14 -15.83 10.16
CA ALA A 52 18.22 -16.69 11.32
C ALA A 52 18.57 -18.13 10.93
N ASN A 53 17.91 -18.66 9.89
CA ASN A 53 18.22 -19.99 9.36
C ASN A 53 19.66 -20.09 8.85
N ILE A 54 20.14 -19.11 8.10
CA ILE A 54 21.54 -19.06 7.60
C ILE A 54 22.52 -19.08 8.76
N ILE A 55 22.33 -18.21 9.76
CA ILE A 55 23.23 -18.11 10.92
C ILE A 55 23.26 -19.42 11.72
N MET A 56 22.09 -20.01 11.97
CA MET A 56 21.99 -21.29 12.72
C MET A 56 22.61 -22.44 11.95
N THR A 57 22.36 -22.54 10.64
CA THR A 57 22.91 -23.60 9.79
C THR A 57 24.42 -23.47 9.67
N LEU A 58 24.95 -22.25 9.41
CA LEU A 58 26.40 -22.03 9.38
C LEU A 58 27.06 -22.34 10.72
N GLY A 59 26.49 -21.91 11.83
CA GLY A 59 27.05 -22.16 13.16
C GLY A 59 27.07 -23.64 13.52
N ARG A 60 25.94 -24.33 13.36
CA ARG A 60 25.83 -25.75 13.75
C ARG A 60 26.47 -26.68 12.73
N ASP A 61 26.02 -26.58 11.48
CA ASP A 61 26.38 -27.57 10.45
C ASP A 61 27.73 -27.25 9.82
N GLY A 62 28.19 -25.98 9.82
CA GLY A 62 29.54 -25.59 9.46
C GLY A 62 30.59 -26.13 10.45
N VAL A 63 30.33 -25.97 11.75
CA VAL A 63 31.24 -26.52 12.77
C VAL A 63 31.24 -28.05 12.71
N ALA A 64 30.05 -28.69 12.58
CA ALA A 64 29.98 -30.14 12.45
C ALA A 64 30.72 -30.66 11.23
N LEU A 65 30.62 -30.01 10.07
CA LEU A 65 31.34 -30.39 8.84
C LEU A 65 32.85 -30.29 9.04
N ILE A 66 33.35 -29.18 9.58
CA ILE A 66 34.77 -28.98 9.83
C ILE A 66 35.27 -30.03 10.81
N SER A 67 34.56 -30.30 11.91
CA SER A 67 34.98 -31.29 12.91
C SER A 67 35.03 -32.70 12.33
N LEU A 68 34.01 -33.11 11.53
CA LEU A 68 33.99 -34.44 10.89
C LEU A 68 35.08 -34.59 9.83
N LEU A 69 35.37 -33.55 9.04
CA LEU A 69 36.50 -33.53 8.10
C LEU A 69 37.83 -33.68 8.84
N LEU A 70 38.04 -32.98 9.97
CA LEU A 70 39.22 -33.11 10.77
C LEU A 70 39.36 -34.53 11.32
N VAL A 71 38.30 -35.13 11.85
CA VAL A 71 38.33 -36.53 12.29
C VAL A 71 38.68 -37.47 11.16
N ALA A 72 38.08 -37.34 10.01
CA ALA A 72 38.40 -38.17 8.83
C ALA A 72 39.86 -38.01 8.42
N PHE A 73 40.40 -36.80 8.45
CA PHE A 73 41.81 -36.50 8.10
C PHE A 73 42.81 -37.03 9.11
N ILE A 74 42.48 -37.04 10.42
CA ILE A 74 43.28 -37.60 11.50
C ILE A 74 43.35 -39.14 11.40
N ILE A 75 42.23 -39.77 11.03
CA ILE A 75 42.17 -41.23 10.85
C ILE A 75 43.04 -41.67 9.67
N ASP A 76 42.80 -41.12 8.50
CA ASP A 76 43.63 -41.36 7.32
C ASP A 76 43.52 -40.21 6.32
N TRP A 77 44.62 -39.45 6.17
CA TRP A 77 44.65 -38.32 5.24
C TRP A 77 44.62 -38.75 3.77
N ARG A 78 45.06 -39.96 3.43
CA ARG A 78 45.07 -40.49 2.03
C ARG A 78 43.64 -40.79 1.60
N TRP A 79 42.87 -41.49 2.45
CA TRP A 79 41.46 -41.76 2.19
C TRP A 79 40.61 -40.50 2.15
N ALA A 80 40.90 -39.54 3.05
CA ALA A 80 40.24 -38.25 3.05
C ALA A 80 40.49 -37.47 1.75
N LEU A 81 41.73 -37.53 1.23
CA LEU A 81 42.10 -36.85 -0.02
C LEU A 81 41.45 -37.51 -1.24
N ILE A 82 41.38 -38.83 -1.29
CA ILE A 82 40.67 -39.58 -2.36
C ILE A 82 39.17 -39.21 -2.33
N ALA A 83 38.54 -39.21 -1.16
CA ALA A 83 37.14 -38.81 -1.01
C ALA A 83 36.90 -37.36 -1.44
N PHE A 84 37.80 -36.44 -1.09
CA PHE A 84 37.73 -35.03 -1.45
C PHE A 84 37.87 -34.80 -2.97
N LEU A 85 38.81 -35.52 -3.62
CA LEU A 85 39.01 -35.46 -5.08
C LEU A 85 37.83 -36.13 -5.86
N GLY A 86 37.21 -37.15 -5.27
CA GLY A 86 36.03 -37.79 -5.84
C GLY A 86 34.74 -36.99 -5.68
N ALA A 87 34.65 -36.14 -4.65
CA ALA A 87 33.46 -35.38 -4.33
C ALA A 87 32.91 -34.51 -5.50
N PRO A 88 33.73 -33.76 -6.29
CA PRO A 88 33.26 -33.00 -7.43
C PRO A 88 32.50 -33.82 -8.47
N ILE A 89 32.96 -35.03 -8.74
CA ILE A 89 32.31 -35.94 -9.74
C ILE A 89 30.90 -36.34 -9.26
N LEU A 90 30.80 -36.57 -7.94
CA LEU A 90 29.52 -36.95 -7.31
C LEU A 90 28.55 -35.77 -7.12
N ILE A 91 29.05 -34.53 -7.10
CA ILE A 91 28.25 -33.31 -6.95
C ILE A 91 27.57 -32.89 -8.27
N ILE A 92 28.15 -33.18 -9.43
CA ILE A 92 27.63 -32.78 -10.76
C ILE A 92 26.15 -33.15 -10.95
N PRO A 93 25.70 -34.41 -10.71
CA PRO A 93 24.29 -34.78 -10.86
C PRO A 93 23.37 -34.01 -9.93
N ILE A 94 23.83 -33.70 -8.71
CA ILE A 94 23.08 -32.90 -7.71
C ILE A 94 22.86 -31.48 -8.23
N LEU A 95 23.90 -30.85 -8.79
CA LEU A 95 23.80 -29.50 -9.37
C LEU A 95 22.82 -29.45 -10.55
N PHE A 96 22.83 -30.51 -11.39
CA PHE A 96 21.87 -30.59 -12.50
C PHE A 96 20.43 -30.67 -12.00
N LEU A 97 20.15 -31.53 -11.01
CA LEU A 97 18.83 -31.66 -10.40
C LEU A 97 18.39 -30.35 -9.69
N GLN A 98 19.32 -29.67 -8.99
CA GLN A 98 19.02 -28.37 -8.37
C GLN A 98 18.61 -27.32 -9.40
N ASN A 99 19.28 -27.23 -10.55
CA ASN A 99 18.92 -26.29 -11.60
C ASN A 99 17.53 -26.58 -12.18
N TRP A 100 17.21 -27.86 -12.36
CA TRP A 100 15.88 -28.28 -12.78
C TRP A 100 14.79 -27.90 -11.76
N ILE A 101 15.00 -28.15 -10.46
CA ILE A 101 14.12 -27.74 -9.37
C ILE A 101 13.94 -26.22 -9.33
N ARG A 102 15.02 -25.44 -9.51
CA ARG A 102 14.94 -23.96 -9.56
C ARG A 102 14.06 -23.47 -10.70
N SER A 103 14.17 -24.06 -11.87
CA SER A 103 13.32 -23.72 -13.02
C SER A 103 11.85 -24.05 -12.75
N ALA A 104 11.57 -25.24 -12.18
CA ALA A 104 10.21 -25.63 -11.81
C ALA A 104 9.63 -24.71 -10.71
N ALA A 105 10.43 -24.32 -9.71
CA ALA A 105 10.04 -23.41 -8.64
C ALA A 105 9.70 -22.01 -9.17
N SER A 106 10.39 -21.51 -10.19
CA SER A 106 10.03 -20.24 -10.84
C SER A 106 8.65 -20.32 -11.48
N LYS A 107 8.40 -21.35 -12.28
CA LYS A 107 7.09 -21.58 -12.94
C LYS A 107 5.97 -21.78 -11.91
N SER A 108 6.26 -22.41 -10.78
CA SER A 108 5.29 -22.57 -9.68
C SER A 108 4.88 -21.24 -9.07
N ARG A 109 5.83 -20.31 -8.88
CA ARG A 109 5.53 -18.97 -8.38
C ARG A 109 4.67 -18.16 -9.34
N ASP A 110 4.96 -18.22 -10.63
CA ASP A 110 4.17 -17.54 -11.66
C ASP A 110 2.72 -18.06 -11.66
N ALA A 111 2.55 -19.39 -11.60
CA ALA A 111 1.24 -20.02 -11.52
C ALA A 111 0.47 -19.68 -10.22
N GLU A 112 1.15 -19.52 -9.09
CA GLU A 112 0.52 -19.03 -7.84
C GLU A 112 0.07 -17.57 -7.92
N ALA A 113 0.80 -16.74 -8.66
CA ALA A 113 0.38 -15.36 -8.93
C ALA A 113 -0.89 -15.32 -9.77
N ASP A 114 -1.01 -16.20 -10.78
CA ASP A 114 -2.22 -16.32 -11.60
C ASP A 114 -3.44 -16.75 -10.78
N ILE A 115 -3.27 -17.68 -9.83
CA ILE A 115 -4.34 -18.05 -8.87
C ILE A 115 -4.79 -16.84 -8.07
N SER A 116 -3.83 -16.10 -7.49
CA SER A 116 -4.14 -14.94 -6.66
C SER A 116 -4.90 -13.87 -7.45
N THR A 117 -4.49 -13.61 -8.69
CA THR A 117 -5.17 -12.67 -9.60
C THR A 117 -6.59 -13.14 -9.92
N SER A 118 -6.76 -14.43 -10.24
CA SER A 118 -8.08 -14.99 -10.56
C SER A 118 -9.03 -14.94 -9.34
N LEU A 119 -8.55 -15.23 -8.13
CA LEU A 119 -9.34 -15.13 -6.92
C LEU A 119 -9.72 -13.68 -6.61
N ASP A 120 -8.82 -12.74 -6.82
CA ASP A 120 -9.10 -11.31 -6.65
C ASP A 120 -10.21 -10.85 -7.62
N GLU A 121 -10.14 -11.23 -8.90
CA GLU A 121 -11.17 -10.97 -9.90
C GLU A 121 -12.53 -11.56 -9.48
N ILE A 122 -12.56 -12.82 -9.01
CA ILE A 122 -13.78 -13.51 -8.58
C ILE A 122 -14.41 -12.79 -7.39
N PHE A 123 -13.63 -12.47 -6.35
CA PHE A 123 -14.18 -11.87 -5.13
C PHE A 123 -14.60 -10.41 -5.34
N HIS A 124 -13.86 -9.61 -6.08
CA HIS A 124 -14.27 -8.26 -6.46
C HIS A 124 -15.46 -8.26 -7.41
N GLY A 125 -15.50 -9.23 -8.34
CA GLY A 125 -16.58 -9.41 -9.31
C GLY A 125 -17.79 -10.20 -8.81
N ILE A 126 -17.84 -10.63 -7.55
CA ILE A 126 -18.85 -11.57 -7.04
C ILE A 126 -20.29 -11.15 -7.33
N LYS A 127 -20.59 -9.85 -7.23
CA LYS A 127 -21.92 -9.33 -7.56
C LYS A 127 -22.26 -9.54 -9.05
N ALA A 128 -21.32 -9.30 -9.95
CA ALA A 128 -21.50 -9.51 -11.39
C ALA A 128 -21.66 -10.99 -11.71
N ILE A 129 -20.87 -11.86 -11.08
CA ILE A 129 -20.94 -13.32 -11.23
C ILE A 129 -22.33 -13.80 -10.82
N LYS A 130 -22.83 -13.37 -9.66
CA LYS A 130 -24.15 -13.74 -9.16
C LYS A 130 -25.30 -13.23 -10.02
N LEU A 131 -25.23 -11.97 -10.46
CA LEU A 131 -26.28 -11.36 -11.30
C LEU A 131 -26.38 -11.99 -12.70
N ASN A 132 -25.27 -12.49 -13.22
CA ASN A 132 -25.22 -13.09 -14.56
C ASN A 132 -25.25 -14.64 -14.53
N ASN A 133 -25.29 -15.28 -13.35
CA ASN A 133 -25.29 -16.73 -13.16
C ASN A 133 -24.12 -17.43 -13.87
N ILE A 134 -22.92 -16.84 -13.81
CA ILE A 134 -21.71 -17.34 -14.50
C ILE A 134 -20.73 -18.07 -13.56
N GLU A 135 -21.21 -18.58 -12.40
CA GLU A 135 -20.37 -19.28 -11.42
C GLU A 135 -19.66 -20.49 -12.06
N LYS A 136 -20.34 -21.24 -12.89
CA LYS A 136 -19.74 -22.42 -13.58
C LYS A 136 -18.64 -22.01 -14.55
N TYR A 137 -18.79 -20.90 -15.24
CA TYR A 137 -17.79 -20.39 -16.17
C TYR A 137 -16.52 -19.97 -15.43
N GLU A 138 -16.66 -19.16 -14.37
CA GLU A 138 -15.52 -18.72 -13.58
C GLU A 138 -14.84 -19.86 -12.84
N MET A 139 -15.62 -20.85 -12.33
CA MET A 139 -15.04 -22.05 -11.74
C MET A 139 -14.23 -22.86 -12.76
N GLY A 140 -14.73 -23.03 -13.98
CA GLY A 140 -13.99 -23.72 -15.05
C GLY A 140 -12.73 -22.98 -15.49
N ARG A 141 -12.71 -21.65 -15.40
CA ARG A 141 -11.52 -20.83 -15.63
C ARG A 141 -10.47 -21.04 -14.53
N LEU A 142 -10.90 -20.97 -13.28
CA LEU A 142 -10.06 -21.20 -12.10
C LEU A 142 -9.50 -22.63 -12.09
N GLU A 143 -10.31 -23.64 -12.43
CA GLU A 143 -9.91 -25.05 -12.45
C GLU A 143 -8.74 -25.30 -13.40
N LYS A 144 -8.72 -24.69 -14.58
CA LYS A 144 -7.59 -24.77 -15.52
C LYS A 144 -6.29 -24.22 -14.92
N ILE A 145 -6.37 -23.11 -14.21
CA ILE A 145 -5.21 -22.50 -13.53
C ILE A 145 -4.74 -23.41 -12.41
N LEU A 146 -5.67 -23.97 -11.61
CA LEU A 146 -5.36 -24.90 -10.53
C LEU A 146 -4.71 -26.19 -11.05
N GLU A 147 -5.21 -26.75 -12.15
CA GLU A 147 -4.61 -27.95 -12.79
C GLU A 147 -3.20 -27.68 -13.31
N PHE A 148 -2.99 -26.55 -13.97
CA PHE A 148 -1.66 -26.14 -14.40
C PHE A 148 -0.70 -26.01 -13.21
N THR A 149 -1.15 -25.31 -12.15
CA THR A 149 -0.36 -25.13 -10.92
C THR A 149 -0.06 -26.47 -10.24
N ARG A 150 -1.04 -27.37 -10.15
CA ARG A 150 -0.83 -28.73 -9.61
C ARG A 150 0.27 -29.45 -10.36
N ASN A 151 0.24 -29.41 -11.70
CA ASN A 151 1.21 -30.13 -12.53
C ASN A 151 2.63 -29.56 -12.39
N VAL A 152 2.76 -28.22 -12.27
CA VAL A 152 4.05 -27.56 -12.06
C VAL A 152 4.58 -27.85 -10.64
N LYS A 153 3.73 -27.77 -9.61
CA LYS A 153 4.09 -28.13 -8.24
C LYS A 153 4.50 -29.58 -8.13
N PHE A 154 3.77 -30.49 -8.75
CA PHE A 154 4.11 -31.91 -8.75
C PHE A 154 5.51 -32.15 -9.33
N LYS A 155 5.88 -31.50 -10.43
CA LYS A 155 7.24 -31.60 -11.00
C LYS A 155 8.30 -31.07 -10.03
N MET A 156 8.04 -29.93 -9.38
CA MET A 156 8.95 -29.37 -8.39
C MET A 156 9.14 -30.29 -7.19
N GLU A 157 8.03 -30.76 -6.59
CA GLU A 157 8.04 -31.66 -5.43
C GLU A 157 8.67 -33.02 -5.76
N SER A 158 8.43 -33.57 -6.95
CA SER A 158 9.09 -34.81 -7.41
C SER A 158 10.60 -34.64 -7.49
N GLY A 159 11.08 -33.47 -7.96
CA GLY A 159 12.51 -33.17 -7.94
C GLY A 159 13.08 -33.07 -6.53
N ILE A 160 12.38 -32.38 -5.64
CA ILE A 160 12.78 -32.26 -4.23
C ILE A 160 12.81 -33.62 -3.56
N ALA A 161 11.79 -34.48 -3.78
CA ALA A 161 11.72 -35.83 -3.22
C ALA A 161 12.78 -36.78 -3.79
N GLY A 162 13.19 -36.58 -5.05
CA GLY A 162 14.27 -37.34 -5.67
C GLY A 162 15.69 -36.98 -5.18
N MET A 163 15.88 -35.81 -4.58
CA MET A 163 17.18 -35.35 -4.10
C MET A 163 17.82 -36.29 -3.06
N PRO A 164 17.10 -36.68 -1.96
CA PRO A 164 17.66 -37.61 -0.99
C PRO A 164 18.06 -38.96 -1.61
N ALA A 165 17.19 -39.54 -2.44
CA ALA A 165 17.48 -40.82 -3.10
C ALA A 165 18.73 -40.75 -3.98
N MET A 166 18.95 -39.65 -4.70
CA MET A 166 20.15 -39.44 -5.49
C MET A 166 21.39 -39.31 -4.61
N ILE A 167 21.30 -38.60 -3.50
CA ILE A 167 22.38 -38.45 -2.51
C ILE A 167 22.71 -39.83 -1.91
N ASP A 168 21.72 -40.66 -1.58
CA ASP A 168 21.92 -42.00 -1.03
C ASP A 168 22.63 -42.94 -2.04
N ILE A 169 22.26 -42.88 -3.31
CA ILE A 169 22.95 -43.64 -4.38
C ILE A 169 24.42 -43.21 -4.50
N ILE A 170 24.66 -41.90 -4.49
CA ILE A 170 26.01 -41.33 -4.55
C ILE A 170 26.82 -41.75 -3.32
N ALA A 171 26.23 -41.67 -2.13
CA ALA A 171 26.85 -42.11 -0.88
C ALA A 171 27.21 -43.60 -0.93
N ALA A 172 26.30 -44.46 -1.45
CA ALA A 172 26.55 -45.89 -1.64
C ALA A 172 27.70 -46.15 -2.61
N LEU A 173 27.79 -45.46 -3.73
CA LEU A 173 28.91 -45.55 -4.67
C LEU A 173 30.25 -45.10 -4.03
N GLY A 174 30.26 -44.03 -3.28
CA GLY A 174 31.38 -43.56 -2.51
C GLY A 174 31.85 -44.63 -1.48
N PHE A 175 30.89 -45.21 -0.77
CA PHE A 175 31.11 -46.29 0.17
C PHE A 175 31.80 -47.51 -0.47
N PHE A 176 31.26 -47.98 -1.62
CA PHE A 176 31.85 -49.07 -2.38
C PHE A 176 33.30 -48.76 -2.78
N GLY A 177 33.57 -47.54 -3.23
CA GLY A 177 34.96 -47.11 -3.52
C GLY A 177 35.88 -47.21 -2.34
N VAL A 178 35.47 -46.69 -1.19
CA VAL A 178 36.26 -46.75 0.06
C VAL A 178 36.43 -48.20 0.54
N MET A 179 35.41 -49.04 0.36
CA MET A 179 35.44 -50.43 0.77
C MET A 179 36.44 -51.27 -0.08
N ILE A 180 36.51 -51.03 -1.40
CA ILE A 180 37.43 -51.67 -2.28
C ILE A 180 38.89 -51.29 -1.97
N PHE A 181 39.15 -50.00 -1.82
CA PHE A 181 40.50 -49.50 -1.54
C PHE A 181 40.93 -49.79 -0.09
N GLY A 182 40.12 -49.44 0.92
CA GLY A 182 40.42 -49.61 2.34
C GLY A 182 40.40 -51.08 2.81
N GLY A 183 39.53 -51.91 2.19
CA GLY A 183 39.44 -53.35 2.51
C GLY A 183 40.73 -54.09 2.18
N GLY A 184 41.45 -53.69 1.12
CA GLY A 184 42.73 -54.23 0.75
C GLY A 184 43.81 -53.96 1.85
N GLU A 185 43.88 -52.74 2.38
CA GLU A 185 44.81 -52.34 3.44
C GLU A 185 44.52 -53.05 4.81
N ILE A 186 43.22 -53.35 5.09
CA ILE A 186 42.83 -54.13 6.25
C ILE A 186 43.30 -55.58 6.15
N ILE A 187 43.13 -56.21 4.95
CA ILE A 187 43.58 -57.58 4.69
C ILE A 187 45.11 -57.72 4.79
N GLN A 188 45.81 -56.67 4.36
CA GLN A 188 47.30 -56.62 4.46
C GLN A 188 47.80 -56.34 5.86
N GLY A 189 46.91 -55.94 6.78
CA GLY A 189 47.27 -55.62 8.18
C GLY A 189 47.79 -54.24 8.39
N ASP A 190 47.78 -53.37 7.39
CA ASP A 190 48.28 -51.98 7.46
C ASP A 190 47.33 -51.08 8.25
N LYS A 191 46.03 -51.41 8.34
CA LYS A 191 45.00 -50.64 9.03
C LYS A 191 44.11 -51.57 9.90
N SER A 192 43.61 -51.00 11.01
CA SER A 192 42.68 -51.70 11.88
C SER A 192 41.22 -51.54 11.35
N VAL A 193 40.38 -52.55 11.68
CA VAL A 193 38.94 -52.47 11.41
C VAL A 193 38.31 -51.27 12.12
N GLY A 194 38.83 -50.88 13.29
CA GLY A 194 38.35 -49.68 14.03
C GLY A 194 38.59 -48.38 13.29
N GLU A 195 39.77 -48.17 12.69
CA GLU A 195 40.12 -46.98 11.89
C GLU A 195 39.19 -46.91 10.66
N PHE A 196 39.00 -48.06 9.98
CA PHE A 196 38.12 -48.10 8.82
C PHE A 196 36.67 -47.69 9.19
N MET A 197 36.12 -48.31 10.23
CA MET A 197 34.75 -48.04 10.71
C MET A 197 34.63 -46.56 11.20
N GLY A 198 35.65 -46.04 11.88
CA GLY A 198 35.72 -44.66 12.31
C GLY A 198 35.69 -43.68 11.12
N PHE A 199 36.53 -43.89 10.08
CA PHE A 199 36.58 -43.09 8.88
C PHE A 199 35.20 -43.14 8.15
N PHE A 200 34.65 -44.36 7.97
CA PHE A 200 33.41 -44.57 7.32
C PHE A 200 32.25 -43.84 8.03
N THR A 201 32.18 -43.95 9.35
CA THR A 201 31.16 -43.27 10.15
C THR A 201 31.31 -41.74 10.03
N ALA A 202 32.53 -41.21 10.10
CA ALA A 202 32.79 -39.80 9.91
C ALA A 202 32.32 -39.31 8.54
N MET A 203 32.66 -40.04 7.46
CA MET A 203 32.25 -39.72 6.09
C MET A 203 30.74 -39.81 5.91
N ALA A 204 30.05 -40.82 6.47
CA ALA A 204 28.60 -40.93 6.42
C ALA A 204 27.87 -39.75 7.11
N LEU A 205 28.41 -39.30 8.26
CA LEU A 205 27.86 -38.16 9.00
C LEU A 205 28.10 -36.81 8.32
N ILE A 206 29.05 -36.66 7.39
CA ILE A 206 29.32 -35.43 6.63
C ILE A 206 28.15 -35.06 5.70
N PHE A 207 27.45 -36.04 5.16
CA PHE A 207 26.41 -35.78 4.15
C PHE A 207 25.28 -34.91 4.66
N GLU A 208 24.84 -35.07 5.92
CA GLU A 208 23.72 -34.31 6.47
C GLU A 208 24.04 -32.82 6.66
N PRO A 209 25.18 -32.42 7.31
CA PRO A 209 25.63 -31.00 7.30
C PRO A 209 25.80 -30.44 5.90
N LEU A 210 26.40 -31.19 4.97
CA LEU A 210 26.64 -30.74 3.60
C LEU A 210 25.32 -30.45 2.87
N ARG A 211 24.32 -31.31 3.03
CA ARG A 211 22.97 -31.13 2.48
C ARG A 211 22.29 -29.87 3.00
N ARG A 212 22.37 -29.62 4.32
CA ARG A 212 21.81 -28.42 4.95
C ARG A 212 22.51 -27.15 4.51
N LEU A 213 23.84 -27.15 4.43
CA LEU A 213 24.64 -26.03 3.95
C LEU A 213 24.34 -25.69 2.50
N SER A 214 24.06 -26.68 1.65
CA SER A 214 23.71 -26.43 0.24
C SER A 214 22.40 -25.62 0.09
N ASN A 215 21.48 -25.72 1.06
CA ASN A 215 20.22 -24.99 1.04
C ASN A 215 20.35 -23.49 1.44
N ILE A 216 21.49 -23.10 2.03
CA ILE A 216 21.75 -21.71 2.43
C ILE A 216 21.67 -20.76 1.23
N SER A 217 22.17 -21.19 0.05
CA SER A 217 22.12 -20.39 -1.17
C SER A 217 20.69 -19.96 -1.53
N GLY A 218 19.69 -20.85 -1.36
CA GLY A 218 18.29 -20.54 -1.59
C GLY A 218 17.75 -19.52 -0.57
N SER A 219 18.00 -19.76 0.73
CA SER A 219 17.60 -18.85 1.80
C SER A 219 18.23 -17.47 1.63
N PHE A 220 19.48 -17.40 1.22
CA PHE A 220 20.19 -16.16 0.97
C PHE A 220 19.56 -15.36 -0.19
N GLN A 221 19.23 -16.03 -1.31
CA GLN A 221 18.60 -15.36 -2.44
C GLN A 221 17.20 -14.82 -2.09
N VAL A 222 16.41 -15.57 -1.30
CA VAL A 222 15.11 -15.09 -0.82
C VAL A 222 15.25 -13.87 0.08
N ALA A 223 16.21 -13.90 1.01
CA ALA A 223 16.51 -12.77 1.87
C ALA A 223 16.96 -11.54 1.06
N LEU A 224 17.89 -11.69 0.11
CA LEU A 224 18.35 -10.60 -0.76
C LEU A 224 17.21 -9.98 -1.58
N ALA A 225 16.34 -10.81 -2.15
CA ALA A 225 15.19 -10.30 -2.90
C ALA A 225 14.27 -9.45 -2.02
N SER A 226 13.97 -9.90 -0.79
CA SER A 226 13.16 -9.14 0.16
C SER A 226 13.87 -7.85 0.63
N ILE A 227 15.19 -7.91 0.90
CA ILE A 227 16.00 -6.74 1.25
C ILE A 227 15.98 -5.72 0.11
N SER A 228 16.19 -6.14 -1.13
CA SER A 228 16.17 -5.25 -2.30
C SER A 228 14.82 -4.53 -2.44
N ARG A 229 13.72 -5.25 -2.24
CA ARG A 229 12.36 -4.66 -2.27
C ARG A 229 12.14 -3.65 -1.15
N LEU A 230 12.56 -3.93 0.09
CA LEU A 230 12.43 -2.97 1.18
C LEU A 230 13.39 -1.79 1.01
N HIS A 231 14.59 -2.04 0.51
CA HIS A 231 15.58 -0.99 0.23
C HIS A 231 15.04 0.01 -0.81
N SER A 232 14.38 -0.46 -1.87
CA SER A 232 13.76 0.43 -2.86
C SER A 232 12.71 1.37 -2.24
N ILE A 233 11.99 0.92 -1.20
CA ILE A 233 11.06 1.79 -0.47
C ILE A 233 11.81 2.85 0.32
N PHE A 234 12.89 2.48 1.04
CA PHE A 234 13.70 3.44 1.80
C PHE A 234 14.46 4.43 0.90
N GLN A 235 14.73 4.09 -0.35
CA GLN A 235 15.31 5.01 -1.33
C GLN A 235 14.32 6.05 -1.86
N GLU A 236 13.03 5.76 -1.80
CA GLU A 236 12.00 6.74 -2.17
C GLU A 236 12.07 7.92 -1.20
N SER A 237 12.02 9.11 -1.73
CA SER A 237 12.03 10.33 -0.93
C SER A 237 10.84 11.21 -1.28
N PRO A 238 10.24 11.89 -0.31
CA PRO A 238 9.16 12.82 -0.59
C PRO A 238 9.67 13.93 -1.51
N LYS A 239 8.96 14.15 -2.61
CA LYS A 239 9.23 15.25 -3.55
C LYS A 239 8.78 16.57 -2.95
N ILE A 240 7.65 16.55 -2.22
CA ILE A 240 7.05 17.73 -1.58
C ILE A 240 7.64 17.89 -0.18
N LYS A 241 8.45 18.93 -0.01
CA LYS A 241 9.14 19.21 1.26
C LYS A 241 8.79 20.61 1.76
N SER A 242 8.83 20.80 3.08
CA SER A 242 8.79 22.14 3.65
C SER A 242 10.03 22.94 3.23
N PRO A 243 9.90 24.27 2.96
CA PRO A 243 11.06 25.11 2.68
C PRO A 243 12.01 25.17 3.89
N LYS A 244 13.25 25.60 3.64
CA LYS A 244 14.26 25.73 4.72
C LYS A 244 13.86 26.81 5.74
N ASP A 245 13.32 27.93 5.24
CA ASP A 245 12.87 29.05 6.06
C ASP A 245 11.37 29.28 5.84
N PRO A 246 10.50 28.50 6.52
CA PRO A 246 9.06 28.57 6.30
C PRO A 246 8.45 29.82 6.91
N ILE A 247 7.50 30.41 6.20
CA ILE A 247 6.67 31.49 6.71
C ILE A 247 5.67 30.89 7.69
N ARG A 248 5.61 31.46 8.90
CA ARG A 248 4.70 31.01 9.95
C ARG A 248 3.30 31.60 9.79
N ILE A 249 2.26 30.80 10.09
CA ILE A 249 0.84 31.22 10.02
C ILE A 249 0.57 32.48 10.84
N LYS A 250 1.27 32.69 11.98
CA LYS A 250 1.08 33.86 12.84
C LYS A 250 1.36 35.19 12.15
N SER A 251 2.12 35.17 11.06
CA SER A 251 2.39 36.37 10.25
C SER A 251 1.35 36.60 9.13
N LEU A 252 0.45 35.65 8.89
CA LEU A 252 -0.65 35.80 7.94
C LEU A 252 -1.73 36.74 8.51
N LYS A 253 -2.02 37.78 7.74
CA LYS A 253 -3.16 38.67 8.00
C LYS A 253 -4.34 38.26 7.10
N LYS A 254 -5.56 38.43 7.60
CA LYS A 254 -6.76 38.35 6.76
C LYS A 254 -6.65 39.34 5.58
N PRO A 255 -7.27 39.08 4.43
CA PRO A 255 -8.16 37.95 4.13
C PRO A 255 -7.41 36.66 3.74
N PHE A 256 -8.01 35.49 4.03
CA PHE A 256 -7.51 34.16 3.60
C PHE A 256 -8.04 33.76 2.22
N ASN A 257 -7.89 34.63 1.21
CA ASN A 257 -8.25 34.33 -0.16
C ASN A 257 -7.38 33.21 -0.71
N VAL A 258 -7.93 32.38 -1.60
CA VAL A 258 -7.14 31.38 -2.35
C VAL A 258 -7.00 31.86 -3.79
N LYS A 259 -5.77 32.19 -4.21
CA LYS A 259 -5.47 32.69 -5.55
C LYS A 259 -4.66 31.68 -6.34
N PHE A 260 -5.11 31.38 -7.55
CA PHE A 260 -4.35 30.69 -8.59
C PHE A 260 -3.84 31.71 -9.60
N ASP A 261 -2.59 31.59 -10.03
CA ASP A 261 -1.96 32.50 -10.96
C ASP A 261 -1.16 31.71 -12.02
N GLY A 262 -1.72 31.57 -13.21
CA GLY A 262 -1.11 30.87 -14.34
C GLY A 262 -0.72 29.43 -14.07
N VAL A 263 -1.53 28.67 -13.33
CA VAL A 263 -1.19 27.34 -12.85
C VAL A 263 -1.31 26.28 -13.96
N TYR A 264 -0.25 25.47 -14.11
CA TYR A 264 -0.22 24.27 -14.96
C TYR A 264 0.07 23.05 -14.09
N PHE A 265 -0.54 21.92 -14.46
CA PHE A 265 -0.26 20.64 -13.81
C PHE A 265 -0.50 19.46 -14.75
N SER A 266 0.40 18.46 -14.68
CA SER A 266 0.33 17.21 -15.46
C SER A 266 0.57 16.00 -14.58
N TYR A 267 -0.16 14.90 -14.84
CA TYR A 267 0.18 13.56 -14.37
C TYR A 267 0.86 12.80 -15.50
N ASP A 268 2.08 12.29 -15.27
CA ASP A 268 2.81 11.43 -16.22
C ASP A 268 2.67 11.87 -17.70
N ASN A 269 2.98 13.11 -18.06
CA ASN A 269 2.88 13.74 -19.38
C ASN A 269 1.45 14.04 -19.88
N LYS A 270 0.40 13.78 -19.11
CA LYS A 270 -0.96 14.19 -19.46
C LYS A 270 -1.31 15.50 -18.78
N ASN A 271 -1.51 16.56 -19.56
CA ASN A 271 -1.94 17.86 -19.04
C ASN A 271 -3.36 17.74 -18.46
N ILE A 272 -3.48 18.13 -17.18
CA ILE A 272 -4.76 18.13 -16.45
C ILE A 272 -5.23 19.55 -16.17
N ILE A 273 -4.31 20.46 -15.83
CA ILE A 273 -4.59 21.88 -15.62
C ILE A 273 -3.69 22.69 -16.55
N SER A 274 -4.27 23.67 -17.24
CA SER A 274 -3.59 24.50 -18.22
C SER A 274 -3.96 25.97 -18.00
N ASN A 275 -2.97 26.78 -17.61
CA ASN A 275 -3.09 28.22 -17.42
C ASN A 275 -4.30 28.65 -16.56
N LEU A 276 -4.46 27.98 -15.42
CA LEU A 276 -5.61 28.25 -14.53
C LEU A 276 -5.32 29.45 -13.63
N SER A 277 -6.16 30.48 -13.72
CA SER A 277 -6.10 31.67 -12.87
C SER A 277 -7.50 32.00 -12.36
N PHE A 278 -7.67 32.10 -11.05
CA PHE A 278 -8.90 32.55 -10.38
C PHE A 278 -8.60 32.99 -8.95
N ASN A 279 -9.57 33.65 -8.31
CA ASN A 279 -9.47 34.09 -6.93
C ASN A 279 -10.75 33.74 -6.14
N ALA A 280 -10.61 32.87 -5.13
CA ALA A 280 -11.68 32.55 -4.18
C ALA A 280 -11.55 33.48 -2.95
N MET A 281 -12.53 34.33 -2.75
CA MET A 281 -12.52 35.36 -1.71
C MET A 281 -12.90 34.79 -0.33
N GLU A 282 -12.35 35.37 0.75
CA GLU A 282 -12.74 35.02 2.12
C GLU A 282 -14.23 35.30 2.37
N GLY A 283 -14.88 34.35 3.04
CA GLY A 283 -16.29 34.44 3.37
C GLY A 283 -17.24 34.03 2.26
N ASN A 284 -16.72 33.83 1.03
CA ASN A 284 -17.50 33.49 -0.14
C ASN A 284 -17.45 31.98 -0.44
N LEU A 285 -18.52 31.50 -1.06
CA LEU A 285 -18.62 30.15 -1.65
C LEU A 285 -18.26 30.23 -3.14
N THR A 286 -17.11 29.69 -3.53
CA THR A 286 -16.71 29.51 -4.92
C THR A 286 -16.98 28.09 -5.38
N ALA A 287 -17.90 27.92 -6.35
CA ALA A 287 -18.22 26.60 -6.90
C ALA A 287 -17.39 26.32 -8.16
N ILE A 288 -16.77 25.14 -8.23
CA ILE A 288 -16.06 24.66 -9.42
C ILE A 288 -16.93 23.62 -10.11
N VAL A 289 -17.28 23.87 -11.37
CA VAL A 289 -18.08 22.98 -12.20
C VAL A 289 -17.37 22.65 -13.51
N GLY A 290 -17.71 21.50 -14.09
CA GLY A 290 -17.11 21.03 -15.35
C GLY A 290 -17.41 19.54 -15.56
N SER A 291 -17.05 19.03 -16.75
CA SER A 291 -17.17 17.60 -17.07
C SER A 291 -16.32 16.73 -16.16
N SER A 292 -16.61 15.42 -16.11
CA SER A 292 -15.70 14.47 -15.45
C SER A 292 -14.32 14.51 -16.12
N GLY A 293 -13.26 14.47 -15.33
CA GLY A 293 -11.89 14.56 -15.83
C GLY A 293 -11.41 15.98 -16.18
N SER A 294 -12.20 17.04 -15.91
CA SER A 294 -11.76 18.43 -16.17
C SER A 294 -10.75 19.00 -15.17
N GLY A 295 -10.27 18.23 -14.20
CA GLY A 295 -9.24 18.64 -13.23
C GLY A 295 -9.77 19.18 -11.90
N LYS A 296 -11.07 19.08 -11.60
CA LYS A 296 -11.68 19.65 -10.38
C LYS A 296 -11.03 19.15 -9.08
N THR A 297 -10.95 17.85 -8.88
CA THR A 297 -10.31 17.24 -7.68
C THR A 297 -8.81 17.56 -7.61
N THR A 298 -8.15 17.70 -8.77
CA THR A 298 -6.74 18.12 -8.87
C THR A 298 -6.53 19.51 -8.24
N ILE A 299 -7.46 20.44 -8.40
CA ILE A 299 -7.40 21.78 -7.79
C ILE A 299 -7.37 21.67 -6.25
N LEU A 300 -8.21 20.80 -5.65
CA LEU A 300 -8.21 20.62 -4.20
C LEU A 300 -6.89 20.01 -3.71
N ASN A 301 -6.34 19.05 -4.45
CA ASN A 301 -5.05 18.45 -4.15
C ASN A 301 -3.90 19.48 -4.25
N LEU A 302 -3.94 20.39 -5.21
CA LEU A 302 -2.98 21.48 -5.35
C LEU A 302 -3.06 22.46 -4.16
N ILE A 303 -4.25 22.90 -3.75
CA ILE A 303 -4.44 23.80 -2.60
C ILE A 303 -3.90 23.16 -1.31
N SER A 304 -4.16 21.85 -1.12
CA SER A 304 -3.70 21.09 0.04
C SER A 304 -2.20 20.73 -0.03
N ARG A 305 -1.54 21.10 -1.14
CA ARG A 305 -0.16 20.72 -1.45
C ARG A 305 0.10 19.23 -1.25
N LEU A 306 -0.84 18.41 -1.72
CA LEU A 306 -0.68 16.96 -1.90
C LEU A 306 0.05 16.65 -3.21
N ILE A 307 -0.01 17.60 -4.16
CA ILE A 307 0.71 17.67 -5.43
C ILE A 307 1.15 19.11 -5.64
N GLU A 308 2.18 19.33 -6.45
CA GLU A 308 2.71 20.67 -6.75
C GLU A 308 2.45 21.05 -8.22
N PRO A 309 2.20 22.34 -8.51
CA PRO A 309 2.03 22.81 -9.88
C PRO A 309 3.35 22.67 -10.65
N SER A 310 3.25 22.39 -11.96
CA SER A 310 4.42 22.37 -12.86
C SER A 310 4.91 23.78 -13.18
N GLN A 311 3.98 24.75 -13.28
CA GLN A 311 4.23 26.17 -13.50
C GLN A 311 3.13 27.00 -12.83
N GLY A 312 3.39 28.28 -12.64
CA GLY A 312 2.50 29.21 -11.96
C GLY A 312 2.63 29.15 -10.44
N SER A 313 1.70 29.79 -9.73
CA SER A 313 1.73 29.86 -8.28
C SER A 313 0.33 29.78 -7.66
N ILE A 314 0.26 29.29 -6.43
CA ILE A 314 -0.98 29.23 -5.65
C ILE A 314 -0.70 29.93 -4.31
N GLY A 315 -1.58 30.86 -3.94
CA GLY A 315 -1.45 31.62 -2.70
C GLY A 315 -2.63 31.43 -1.76
N ILE A 316 -2.37 31.51 -0.44
CA ILE A 316 -3.39 31.68 0.59
C ILE A 316 -3.11 33.02 1.29
N GLY A 317 -4.06 33.96 1.18
CA GLY A 317 -3.81 35.37 1.53
C GLY A 317 -2.76 35.98 0.62
N SER A 318 -1.71 36.54 1.21
CA SER A 318 -0.60 37.16 0.47
C SER A 318 0.62 36.25 0.30
N VAL A 319 0.55 34.97 0.71
CA VAL A 319 1.71 34.07 0.78
C VAL A 319 1.52 32.88 -0.14
N ASN A 320 2.58 32.52 -0.87
CA ASN A 320 2.57 31.32 -1.70
C ASN A 320 2.50 30.05 -0.81
N ILE A 321 1.73 29.04 -1.23
CA ILE A 321 1.61 27.77 -0.47
C ILE A 321 2.94 27.03 -0.38
N SER A 322 3.89 27.26 -1.30
CA SER A 322 5.23 26.67 -1.26
C SER A 322 6.08 27.17 -0.09
N ASP A 323 5.79 28.38 0.41
CA ASP A 323 6.60 29.05 1.41
C ASP A 323 6.21 28.69 2.85
N PHE A 324 5.12 27.92 3.02
CA PHE A 324 4.70 27.41 4.31
C PHE A 324 5.40 26.12 4.69
N GLU A 325 5.57 25.88 6.01
CA GLU A 325 5.73 24.53 6.51
C GLU A 325 4.48 23.69 6.15
N LEU A 326 4.66 22.47 5.61
CA LEU A 326 3.53 21.62 5.16
C LEU A 326 2.48 21.38 6.26
N LYS A 327 2.93 21.20 7.49
CA LYS A 327 2.04 20.98 8.64
C LYS A 327 1.20 22.22 8.94
N GLU A 328 1.80 23.39 8.87
CA GLU A 328 1.11 24.67 9.06
C GLU A 328 0.14 24.94 7.89
N LEU A 329 0.57 24.83 6.64
CA LEU A 329 -0.29 24.96 5.47
C LEU A 329 -1.53 24.06 5.58
N ARG A 330 -1.33 22.78 5.88
CA ARG A 330 -2.42 21.83 6.01
C ARG A 330 -3.34 22.12 7.20
N SER A 331 -2.89 22.87 8.21
CA SER A 331 -3.75 23.34 9.30
C SER A 331 -4.69 24.48 8.88
N LEU A 332 -4.32 25.25 7.83
CA LEU A 332 -5.17 26.28 7.23
C LEU A 332 -6.32 25.70 6.38
N VAL A 333 -6.26 24.44 6.03
CA VAL A 333 -7.19 23.79 5.09
C VAL A 333 -7.95 22.67 5.75
N SER A 334 -9.29 22.69 5.65
CA SER A 334 -10.15 21.54 5.94
C SER A 334 -10.73 20.98 4.67
N VAL A 335 -10.71 19.64 4.53
CA VAL A 335 -11.26 18.94 3.36
C VAL A 335 -12.40 18.04 3.79
N VAL A 336 -13.54 18.13 3.10
CA VAL A 336 -14.65 17.19 3.20
C VAL A 336 -14.87 16.61 1.81
N SER A 337 -14.45 15.35 1.58
CA SER A 337 -14.57 14.69 0.30
C SER A 337 -15.42 13.41 0.41
N GLN A 338 -15.91 12.95 -0.74
CA GLN A 338 -16.65 11.70 -0.86
C GLN A 338 -15.77 10.49 -0.50
N GLU A 339 -14.47 10.54 -0.82
CA GLU A 339 -13.49 9.49 -0.54
C GLU A 339 -12.95 9.53 0.88
N SER A 340 -13.30 10.55 1.68
CA SER A 340 -12.82 10.66 3.06
C SER A 340 -13.30 9.48 3.89
N SER A 341 -12.34 8.65 4.33
CA SER A 341 -12.63 7.47 5.13
C SER A 341 -12.75 7.79 6.61
N LEU A 342 -13.65 7.09 7.28
CA LEU A 342 -13.64 6.99 8.73
C LEU A 342 -12.70 5.84 9.15
N PHE A 343 -11.98 6.05 10.24
CA PHE A 343 -11.18 5.00 10.85
C PHE A 343 -12.08 4.04 11.63
N ASP A 344 -11.69 2.78 11.72
CA ASP A 344 -12.40 1.78 12.55
C ASP A 344 -12.19 2.07 14.03
N ASP A 345 -12.95 3.04 14.51
CA ASP A 345 -12.89 3.59 15.86
C ASP A 345 -14.27 4.18 16.22
N THR A 346 -14.40 4.83 17.37
CA THR A 346 -15.64 5.48 17.78
C THR A 346 -15.97 6.70 16.94
N ILE A 347 -17.24 7.12 16.94
CA ILE A 347 -17.67 8.40 16.33
C ILE A 347 -16.89 9.55 16.93
N ARG A 348 -16.72 9.56 18.28
CA ARG A 348 -15.93 10.57 19.02
C ARG A 348 -14.51 10.67 18.47
N ASN A 349 -13.79 9.58 18.41
CA ASN A 349 -12.40 9.55 17.95
C ASN A 349 -12.28 9.97 16.48
N ASN A 350 -13.24 9.58 15.64
CA ASN A 350 -13.29 10.05 14.27
C ASN A 350 -13.48 11.56 14.13
N ILE A 351 -14.23 12.19 15.02
CA ILE A 351 -14.38 13.65 15.08
C ILE A 351 -13.09 14.30 15.60
N LEU A 352 -12.47 13.71 16.65
CA LEU A 352 -11.22 14.18 17.25
C LEU A 352 -10.03 14.22 16.29
N VAL A 353 -10.04 13.40 15.23
CA VAL A 353 -9.03 13.49 14.14
C VAL A 353 -8.91 14.93 13.59
N GLY A 354 -9.98 15.70 13.60
CA GLY A 354 -9.94 17.13 13.22
C GLY A 354 -8.99 17.96 14.08
N ARG A 355 -8.99 17.74 15.40
CA ARG A 355 -8.12 18.38 16.37
C ARG A 355 -7.99 17.53 17.64
N LEU A 356 -6.90 16.76 17.74
CA LEU A 356 -6.68 15.78 18.82
C LEU A 356 -6.70 16.36 20.25
N LYS A 357 -6.43 17.66 20.42
CA LYS A 357 -6.42 18.36 21.72
C LYS A 357 -7.69 19.19 21.93
N ALA A 358 -8.80 18.86 21.25
CA ALA A 358 -10.06 19.57 21.43
C ALA A 358 -10.69 19.25 22.79
N THR A 359 -11.36 20.25 23.35
CA THR A 359 -12.12 20.11 24.62
C THR A 359 -13.48 19.47 24.36
N GLU A 360 -14.08 18.88 25.40
CA GLU A 360 -15.44 18.31 25.32
C GLU A 360 -16.49 19.33 24.87
N ARG A 361 -16.34 20.60 25.26
CA ARG A 361 -17.22 21.69 24.82
C ARG A 361 -17.17 21.89 23.30
N GLU A 362 -15.96 21.85 22.73
CA GLU A 362 -15.75 22.01 21.29
C GLU A 362 -16.27 20.80 20.50
N ILE A 363 -16.10 19.59 21.04
CA ILE A 363 -16.66 18.37 20.43
C ILE A 363 -18.19 18.45 20.42
N LYS A 364 -18.82 18.81 21.54
CA LYS A 364 -20.28 18.96 21.63
C LYS A 364 -20.82 20.01 20.65
N ALA A 365 -20.10 21.14 20.50
CA ALA A 365 -20.47 22.16 19.52
C ALA A 365 -20.39 21.62 18.09
N ALA A 366 -19.31 20.95 17.71
CA ALA A 366 -19.14 20.36 16.39
C ALA A 366 -20.21 19.29 16.09
N VAL A 367 -20.54 18.44 17.07
CA VAL A 367 -21.61 17.43 16.99
C VAL A 367 -22.99 18.07 16.77
N LYS A 368 -23.26 19.17 17.45
CA LYS A 368 -24.53 19.92 17.28
C LYS A 368 -24.62 20.57 15.91
N ASP A 369 -23.59 21.31 15.51
CA ASP A 369 -23.59 22.10 14.29
C ASP A 369 -23.54 21.23 13.02
N SER A 370 -23.01 20.01 13.11
CA SER A 370 -23.02 19.00 12.03
C SER A 370 -24.28 18.15 11.99
N LEU A 371 -25.22 18.34 12.93
CA LEU A 371 -26.41 17.51 13.11
C LEU A 371 -26.12 16.02 13.34
N VAL A 372 -24.91 15.68 13.83
CA VAL A 372 -24.57 14.32 14.29
C VAL A 372 -25.48 13.92 15.44
N ILE A 373 -25.84 14.86 16.32
CA ILE A 373 -26.70 14.64 17.49
C ILE A 373 -28.04 13.97 17.14
N GLU A 374 -28.62 14.29 15.98
CA GLU A 374 -29.92 13.76 15.56
C GLU A 374 -29.97 12.23 15.41
N PHE A 375 -28.85 11.62 15.04
CA PHE A 375 -28.82 10.17 14.90
C PHE A 375 -28.15 9.45 16.09
N LEU A 376 -27.49 10.18 16.99
CA LEU A 376 -26.91 9.59 18.18
C LEU A 376 -27.98 9.03 19.14
N GLU A 377 -29.18 9.62 19.17
CA GLU A 377 -30.29 9.14 19.99
C GLU A 377 -30.71 7.70 19.64
N GLY A 378 -30.52 7.29 18.39
CA GLY A 378 -30.77 5.92 17.93
C GLY A 378 -29.61 4.94 18.15
N LEU A 379 -28.48 5.39 18.69
CA LEU A 379 -27.29 4.56 18.90
C LEU A 379 -27.08 4.25 20.39
N PRO A 380 -27.03 2.95 20.78
CA PRO A 380 -26.96 2.55 22.21
C PRO A 380 -25.76 3.13 22.98
N ARG A 381 -24.65 3.41 22.28
CA ARG A 381 -23.41 3.94 22.88
C ARG A 381 -23.16 5.42 22.53
N GLY A 382 -24.11 6.11 21.88
CA GLY A 382 -23.95 7.49 21.47
C GLY A 382 -22.64 7.74 20.69
N LEU A 383 -21.83 8.69 21.16
CA LEU A 383 -20.52 9.02 20.54
C LEU A 383 -19.48 7.90 20.65
N GLU A 384 -19.63 6.96 21.58
CA GLU A 384 -18.73 5.82 21.75
C GLU A 384 -19.09 4.62 20.85
N THR A 385 -20.04 4.81 19.92
CA THR A 385 -20.41 3.79 18.92
C THR A 385 -19.26 3.61 17.92
N LEU A 386 -18.86 2.35 17.67
CA LEU A 386 -17.87 1.99 16.66
C LEU A 386 -18.46 2.15 15.26
N VAL A 387 -17.75 2.86 14.40
CA VAL A 387 -18.20 3.13 13.03
C VAL A 387 -17.94 1.96 12.07
N GLY A 388 -17.10 0.99 12.49
CA GLY A 388 -16.67 -0.15 11.65
C GLY A 388 -15.64 0.26 10.57
N PRO A 389 -15.06 -0.73 9.87
CA PRO A 389 -14.08 -0.48 8.82
C PRO A 389 -14.64 0.47 7.75
N ARG A 390 -13.93 1.58 7.50
CA ARG A 390 -14.34 2.65 6.57
C ARG A 390 -15.73 3.23 6.84
N GLY A 391 -16.24 3.12 8.08
CA GLY A 391 -17.55 3.61 8.46
C GLY A 391 -18.71 2.72 8.01
N SER A 392 -18.50 1.41 7.83
CA SER A 392 -19.50 0.46 7.34
C SER A 392 -20.78 0.37 8.17
N ASN A 393 -20.70 0.71 9.46
CA ASN A 393 -21.86 0.66 10.38
C ASN A 393 -22.74 1.92 10.31
N LEU A 394 -22.35 2.93 9.52
CA LEU A 394 -23.08 4.18 9.37
C LEU A 394 -23.71 4.29 7.97
N SER A 395 -24.87 4.94 7.88
CA SER A 395 -25.41 5.32 6.56
C SER A 395 -24.52 6.36 5.88
N GLY A 396 -24.68 6.55 4.56
CA GLY A 396 -23.92 7.56 3.81
C GLY A 396 -24.04 8.96 4.42
N GLY A 397 -25.27 9.38 4.77
CA GLY A 397 -25.53 10.67 5.40
C GLY A 397 -24.98 10.80 6.81
N GLN A 398 -24.98 9.73 7.60
CA GLN A 398 -24.37 9.71 8.92
C GLN A 398 -22.83 9.84 8.82
N ARG A 399 -22.20 9.08 7.90
CA ARG A 399 -20.75 9.23 7.63
C ARG A 399 -20.40 10.66 7.27
N GLN A 400 -21.16 11.26 6.35
CA GLN A 400 -20.91 12.62 5.88
C GLN A 400 -21.02 13.64 7.03
N ARG A 401 -22.03 13.51 7.91
CA ARG A 401 -22.19 14.38 9.08
C ARG A 401 -21.02 14.26 10.07
N VAL A 402 -20.46 13.04 10.26
CA VAL A 402 -19.25 12.85 11.07
C VAL A 402 -18.03 13.54 10.43
N LEU A 403 -17.89 13.49 9.10
CA LEU A 403 -16.82 14.21 8.38
C LEU A 403 -16.98 15.73 8.48
N ILE A 404 -18.21 16.24 8.43
CA ILE A 404 -18.50 17.66 8.66
C ILE A 404 -18.15 18.06 10.11
N ALA A 405 -18.51 17.23 11.11
CA ALA A 405 -18.13 17.45 12.50
C ALA A 405 -16.60 17.53 12.68
N ARG A 406 -15.86 16.63 12.01
CA ARG A 406 -14.39 16.64 11.96
C ARG A 406 -13.85 17.95 11.41
N ALA A 407 -14.42 18.45 10.30
CA ALA A 407 -14.02 19.70 9.68
C ALA A 407 -14.39 20.93 10.53
N LEU A 408 -15.56 20.94 11.18
CA LEU A 408 -15.98 21.96 12.14
C LEU A 408 -15.00 22.05 13.32
N LEU A 409 -14.64 20.90 13.90
CA LEU A 409 -13.71 20.83 15.03
C LEU A 409 -12.30 21.30 14.64
N ARG A 410 -11.88 21.03 13.40
CA ARG A 410 -10.61 21.50 12.86
C ARG A 410 -10.53 23.02 12.79
N ASN A 411 -11.64 23.68 12.43
CA ASN A 411 -11.83 25.13 12.39
C ASN A 411 -10.81 25.89 11.51
N SER A 412 -10.53 25.37 10.33
CA SER A 412 -9.60 25.98 9.36
C SER A 412 -10.26 27.13 8.58
N PRO A 413 -9.51 28.20 8.20
CA PRO A 413 -10.05 29.35 7.44
C PRO A 413 -10.41 29.01 5.99
N VAL A 414 -9.78 28.01 5.38
CA VAL A 414 -10.06 27.53 4.02
C VAL A 414 -10.76 26.19 4.09
N LEU A 415 -11.90 26.09 3.40
CA LEU A 415 -12.73 24.89 3.33
C LEU A 415 -12.80 24.37 1.91
N LEU A 416 -12.43 23.12 1.71
CA LEU A 416 -12.51 22.41 0.45
C LEU A 416 -13.57 21.31 0.53
N LEU A 417 -14.56 21.38 -0.36
CA LEU A 417 -15.69 20.46 -0.44
C LEU A 417 -15.67 19.72 -1.77
N ASP A 418 -15.51 18.40 -1.75
CA ASP A 418 -15.54 17.55 -2.95
C ASP A 418 -16.81 16.68 -2.94
N GLU A 419 -17.81 17.07 -3.70
CA GLU A 419 -19.10 16.37 -3.86
C GLU A 419 -19.77 15.90 -2.56
N PRO A 420 -19.92 16.77 -1.56
CA PRO A 420 -20.31 16.35 -0.22
C PRO A 420 -21.72 15.74 -0.10
N THR A 421 -22.54 15.76 -1.16
CA THR A 421 -23.93 15.28 -1.15
C THR A 421 -24.25 14.28 -2.25
N SER A 422 -23.28 13.81 -3.05
CA SER A 422 -23.50 13.05 -4.29
C SER A 422 -24.20 11.69 -4.10
N ALA A 423 -24.02 11.04 -2.96
CA ALA A 423 -24.51 9.67 -2.68
C ALA A 423 -25.59 9.60 -1.59
N LEU A 424 -26.34 10.70 -1.34
CA LEU A 424 -27.28 10.80 -0.22
C LEU A 424 -28.73 10.72 -0.67
N ASP A 425 -29.56 10.13 0.19
CA ASP A 425 -31.03 10.21 0.10
C ASP A 425 -31.51 11.61 0.45
N TYR A 426 -32.73 11.97 0.06
CA TYR A 426 -33.27 13.33 0.19
C TYR A 426 -33.32 13.86 1.63
N LYS A 427 -33.66 13.02 2.62
CA LYS A 427 -33.68 13.43 4.04
C LYS A 427 -32.28 13.70 4.58
N SER A 428 -31.34 12.81 4.29
CA SER A 428 -29.93 12.96 4.67
C SER A 428 -29.26 14.16 3.98
N GLU A 429 -29.64 14.44 2.73
CA GLU A 429 -29.14 15.59 1.97
C GLU A 429 -29.49 16.93 2.66
N ALA A 430 -30.73 17.10 3.10
CA ALA A 430 -31.16 18.33 3.78
C ALA A 430 -30.38 18.58 5.07
N ALA A 431 -30.13 17.53 5.87
CA ALA A 431 -29.36 17.64 7.11
C ALA A 431 -27.87 17.96 6.81
N VAL A 432 -27.27 17.26 5.85
CA VAL A 432 -25.90 17.51 5.40
C VAL A 432 -25.74 18.93 4.86
N GLN A 433 -26.71 19.42 4.07
CA GLN A 433 -26.68 20.78 3.53
C GLN A 433 -26.71 21.84 4.65
N LYS A 434 -27.52 21.66 5.70
CA LYS A 434 -27.51 22.55 6.87
C LYS A 434 -26.15 22.57 7.56
N GLY A 435 -25.54 21.39 7.76
CA GLY A 435 -24.21 21.28 8.35
C GLY A 435 -23.13 21.95 7.49
N LEU A 436 -23.22 21.85 6.16
CA LEU A 436 -22.31 22.50 5.22
C LEU A 436 -22.44 24.03 5.26
N VAL A 437 -23.66 24.56 5.34
CA VAL A 437 -23.89 26.02 5.50
C VAL A 437 -23.27 26.53 6.80
N ALA A 438 -23.45 25.81 7.90
CA ALA A 438 -22.82 26.15 9.18
C ALA A 438 -21.28 26.11 9.08
N LEU A 439 -20.74 25.09 8.39
CA LEU A 439 -19.31 24.92 8.19
C LEU A 439 -18.70 26.01 7.29
N SER A 440 -19.41 26.48 6.27
CA SER A 440 -18.91 27.48 5.29
C SER A 440 -18.87 28.91 5.84
N LYS A 441 -19.63 29.19 6.90
CA LYS A 441 -19.81 30.56 7.43
C LYS A 441 -18.49 31.21 7.80
N GLY A 442 -18.18 32.35 7.17
CA GLY A 442 -16.98 33.18 7.43
C GLY A 442 -15.65 32.53 6.97
N ARG A 443 -15.71 31.53 6.11
CA ARG A 443 -14.52 30.84 5.57
C ARG A 443 -14.44 31.01 4.07
N THR A 444 -13.21 30.93 3.51
CA THR A 444 -13.01 30.79 2.07
C THR A 444 -13.41 29.39 1.68
N THR A 445 -14.55 29.25 1.01
CA THR A 445 -15.09 27.90 0.67
C THR A 445 -14.97 27.65 -0.83
N ILE A 446 -14.30 26.55 -1.18
CA ILE A 446 -14.22 26.05 -2.56
C ILE A 446 -14.94 24.71 -2.63
N LEU A 447 -15.96 24.64 -3.50
CA LEU A 447 -16.85 23.52 -3.64
C LEU A 447 -16.79 22.93 -5.04
N ILE A 448 -16.46 21.65 -5.15
CA ILE A 448 -16.70 20.89 -6.38
C ILE A 448 -18.14 20.36 -6.33
N ALA A 449 -18.96 20.77 -7.27
CA ALA A 449 -20.35 20.42 -7.29
C ALA A 449 -20.79 19.70 -8.57
N HIS A 450 -21.51 18.60 -8.38
CA HIS A 450 -22.19 17.89 -9.45
C HIS A 450 -23.71 18.17 -9.50
N ARG A 451 -24.27 18.74 -8.44
CA ARG A 451 -25.69 19.11 -8.39
C ARG A 451 -25.86 20.62 -8.57
N ILE A 452 -26.82 21.01 -9.42
CA ILE A 452 -27.11 22.43 -9.70
C ILE A 452 -27.63 23.13 -8.44
N SER A 453 -28.45 22.47 -7.64
CA SER A 453 -28.99 23.00 -6.38
C SER A 453 -27.91 23.53 -5.43
N THR A 454 -26.75 22.89 -5.45
CA THR A 454 -25.61 23.31 -4.62
C THR A 454 -24.84 24.49 -5.23
N VAL A 455 -24.84 24.60 -6.56
CA VAL A 455 -24.13 25.66 -7.31
C VAL A 455 -24.92 26.98 -7.36
N MET A 456 -26.26 26.92 -7.34
CA MET A 456 -27.11 28.10 -7.46
C MET A 456 -26.87 29.16 -6.38
N ASN A 457 -26.47 28.72 -5.19
CA ASN A 457 -26.20 29.57 -4.04
C ASN A 457 -24.73 30.02 -3.95
N ALA A 458 -23.89 29.70 -4.92
CA ALA A 458 -22.49 30.11 -4.92
C ALA A 458 -22.35 31.59 -5.26
N ASP A 459 -21.47 32.28 -4.54
CA ASP A 459 -21.11 33.68 -4.79
C ASP A 459 -20.35 33.86 -6.09
N ASN A 460 -19.55 32.84 -6.46
CA ASN A 460 -18.79 32.78 -7.70
C ASN A 460 -18.77 31.33 -8.24
N ILE A 461 -18.93 31.18 -9.54
CA ILE A 461 -18.89 29.89 -10.24
C ILE A 461 -17.76 29.92 -11.25
N ILE A 462 -16.88 28.92 -11.15
CA ILE A 462 -15.75 28.67 -12.05
C ILE A 462 -16.07 27.48 -12.93
N VAL A 463 -16.14 27.69 -14.25
CA VAL A 463 -16.44 26.64 -15.21
C VAL A 463 -15.16 26.15 -15.85
N LEU A 464 -14.84 24.87 -15.65
CA LEU A 464 -13.66 24.21 -16.20
C LEU A 464 -14.01 23.37 -17.43
N LYS A 465 -13.23 23.54 -18.48
CA LYS A 465 -13.25 22.67 -19.66
C LYS A 465 -11.81 22.33 -20.05
N ASN A 466 -11.48 21.03 -20.12
CA ASN A 466 -10.15 20.54 -20.47
C ASN A 466 -9.01 21.19 -19.65
N GLY A 467 -9.22 21.34 -18.34
CA GLY A 467 -8.21 21.89 -17.43
C GLY A 467 -8.06 23.39 -17.43
N SER A 468 -8.82 24.13 -18.24
CA SER A 468 -8.77 25.58 -18.32
C SER A 468 -10.06 26.23 -17.84
N LEU A 469 -9.97 27.43 -17.32
CA LEU A 469 -11.11 28.30 -17.00
C LEU A 469 -11.74 28.82 -18.29
N VAL A 470 -13.03 28.55 -18.51
CA VAL A 470 -13.76 29.02 -19.70
C VAL A 470 -14.83 30.05 -19.38
N GLU A 471 -15.44 29.98 -18.20
CA GLU A 471 -16.46 30.94 -17.76
C GLU A 471 -16.32 31.17 -16.25
N GLU A 472 -16.58 32.40 -15.83
CA GLU A 472 -16.62 32.81 -14.42
C GLU A 472 -17.77 33.81 -14.19
N GLY A 473 -18.47 33.70 -13.06
CA GLY A 473 -19.57 34.60 -12.69
C GLY A 473 -20.63 33.96 -11.81
N LYS A 474 -21.75 34.63 -11.60
CA LYS A 474 -22.89 34.12 -10.81
C LYS A 474 -23.80 33.23 -11.65
N HIS A 475 -24.57 32.39 -10.99
CA HIS A 475 -25.52 31.45 -11.62
C HIS A 475 -26.38 32.09 -12.71
N HIS A 476 -27.08 33.19 -12.38
CA HIS A 476 -28.00 33.87 -13.31
C HIS A 476 -27.26 34.55 -14.47
N GLU A 477 -26.04 35.04 -14.28
CA GLU A 477 -25.22 35.66 -15.32
C GLU A 477 -24.76 34.62 -16.34
N LEU A 478 -24.26 33.50 -15.84
CA LEU A 478 -23.77 32.39 -16.68
C LEU A 478 -24.90 31.69 -17.46
N LEU A 479 -26.11 31.60 -16.89
CA LEU A 479 -27.29 31.10 -17.60
C LEU A 479 -27.69 32.02 -18.76
N LYS A 480 -27.64 33.35 -18.56
CA LYS A 480 -27.94 34.35 -19.62
C LYS A 480 -26.91 34.33 -20.75
N LYS A 481 -25.66 34.05 -20.45
CA LYS A 481 -24.59 33.92 -21.46
C LYS A 481 -24.83 32.76 -22.43
N GLY A 482 -25.59 31.75 -22.06
CA GLY A 482 -25.90 30.58 -22.91
C GLY A 482 -24.70 29.71 -23.27
N GLY A 483 -23.62 29.76 -22.49
CA GLY A 483 -22.37 29.07 -22.75
C GLY A 483 -22.29 27.67 -22.12
N VAL A 484 -21.08 27.20 -21.83
CA VAL A 484 -20.78 25.86 -21.31
C VAL A 484 -21.54 25.61 -20.01
N TYR A 485 -21.65 26.61 -19.13
CA TYR A 485 -22.40 26.49 -17.88
C TYR A 485 -23.89 26.24 -18.13
N ALA A 486 -24.51 26.99 -19.04
CA ALA A 486 -25.93 26.83 -19.37
C ALA A 486 -26.22 25.44 -19.93
N ASP A 487 -25.33 24.89 -20.76
CA ASP A 487 -25.46 23.51 -21.27
C ASP A 487 -25.33 22.47 -20.17
N LEU A 488 -24.36 22.61 -19.27
CA LEU A 488 -24.20 21.75 -18.11
C LEU A 488 -25.44 21.81 -17.19
N ALA A 489 -26.03 22.98 -17.05
CA ALA A 489 -27.24 23.20 -16.25
C ALA A 489 -28.48 22.54 -16.89
N LYS A 490 -28.70 22.67 -18.21
CA LYS A 490 -29.78 22.03 -18.95
C LYS A 490 -29.70 20.51 -18.87
N ILE A 491 -28.54 19.91 -19.14
CA ILE A 491 -28.32 18.45 -19.08
C ILE A 491 -28.67 17.91 -17.70
N LYS A 492 -28.25 18.60 -16.64
CA LYS A 492 -28.49 18.17 -15.25
C LYS A 492 -29.94 18.39 -14.80
N SER A 493 -30.64 19.42 -15.29
CA SER A 493 -32.03 19.66 -15.02
C SER A 493 -32.96 18.66 -15.76
N ALA A 494 -32.62 18.27 -16.98
CA ALA A 494 -33.33 17.25 -17.73
C ALA A 494 -33.25 15.86 -17.07
N LYS A 495 -32.12 15.49 -16.48
CA LYS A 495 -32.01 14.23 -15.72
C LYS A 495 -32.88 14.19 -14.47
N ILE A 496 -33.19 15.32 -13.84
CA ILE A 496 -34.10 15.38 -12.68
C ILE A 496 -35.54 15.24 -13.10
N LYS A 497 -35.94 15.77 -14.27
CA LYS A 497 -37.33 15.64 -14.80
C LYS A 497 -37.67 14.23 -15.32
N ASN A 498 -36.68 13.40 -15.67
CA ASN A 498 -36.90 12.04 -16.16
C ASN A 498 -36.89 10.97 -15.04
N ILE A 499 -36.73 11.36 -13.78
CA ILE A 499 -36.72 10.47 -12.61
C ILE A 499 -37.97 10.66 -11.75
N ASN A 500 -38.80 11.70 -12.04
CA ASN A 500 -40.15 11.90 -11.50
C ASN A 500 -41.18 11.54 -12.57
#